data_e10fd06b1915bea4a046ec467d8c8e7c
#
_entry.id   e10fd06b1915bea4a046ec467d8c8e7c
#
_cell.length_a   1.000
_cell.length_b   1.000
_cell.length_c   1.000
_cell.angle_alpha   90.00
_cell.angle_beta   90.00
_cell.angle_gamma   90.00
#
_symmetry.space_group_name_H-M   'P 1'
#
loop_
_entity.id
_entity.type
_entity.pdbx_description
1 polymer ?
#
loop_
_entity_poly.entity_id
_entity_poly.type
_entity_poly.pdbx_seq_one_letter_code
_entity_poly.pdbx_strand_id
1 'polypeptide(L)'
;TAKESYDRMINLVSLAEKELKKNQNKILSTKTKIKKTNNNFYNDLFPLIRKNLSDKNNDGSYTKWVIDFRTNEKIIKYLGHPNLKDFSRRRPVTPDHVIRTKSKPLILKLQNIKIENLDKFIKSEIIKFRKSYKKYYQKNKKYVVNTIELDPNPRLIFVPNFGIIGIGRSKKE
;
A
#
# COMPACT_ATOMS: atom_id res chain seq x y z
N THR A 1 -9.00 -17.92 34.23
CA THR A 1 -10.12 -18.69 33.62
C THR A 1 -10.43 -18.14 32.23
N ALA A 2 -11.16 -18.90 31.39
CA ALA A 2 -11.61 -18.42 30.07
C ALA A 2 -12.47 -17.15 30.17
N LYS A 3 -13.30 -17.04 31.19
CA LYS A 3 -14.12 -15.84 31.47
C LYS A 3 -13.23 -14.62 31.75
N GLU A 4 -12.26 -14.75 32.61
CA GLU A 4 -11.33 -13.64 32.93
C GLU A 4 -10.55 -13.16 31.70
N SER A 5 -10.13 -14.09 30.83
CA SER A 5 -9.44 -13.75 29.58
C SER A 5 -10.36 -12.99 28.62
N TYR A 6 -11.62 -13.41 28.52
CA TYR A 6 -12.63 -12.73 27.72
C TYR A 6 -12.92 -11.32 28.27
N ASP A 7 -13.19 -11.19 29.58
CA ASP A 7 -13.47 -9.91 30.22
C ASP A 7 -12.29 -8.95 30.07
N ARG A 8 -11.05 -9.45 30.19
CA ARG A 8 -9.83 -8.65 29.96
C ARG A 8 -9.75 -8.17 28.52
N MET A 9 -10.07 -9.02 27.54
CA MET A 9 -10.08 -8.65 26.13
C MET A 9 -11.10 -7.53 25.87
N ILE A 10 -12.33 -7.67 26.36
CA ILE A 10 -13.39 -6.65 26.21
C ILE A 10 -12.96 -5.32 26.84
N ASN A 11 -12.38 -5.36 28.03
CA ASN A 11 -11.88 -4.15 28.70
C ASN A 11 -10.79 -3.46 27.89
N LEU A 12 -9.83 -4.20 27.32
CA LEU A 12 -8.76 -3.64 26.50
C LEU A 12 -9.32 -3.02 25.20
N VAL A 13 -10.28 -3.67 24.55
CA VAL A 13 -10.93 -3.12 23.35
C VAL A 13 -11.67 -1.82 23.70
N SER A 14 -12.42 -1.80 24.80
CA SER A 14 -13.16 -0.61 25.26
C SER A 14 -12.21 0.56 25.59
N LEU A 15 -11.06 0.30 26.21
CA LEU A 15 -10.03 1.30 26.46
C LEU A 15 -9.44 1.84 25.16
N ALA A 16 -9.13 0.95 24.20
CA ALA A 16 -8.63 1.35 22.90
C ALA A 16 -9.64 2.21 22.14
N GLU A 17 -10.93 1.84 22.13
CA GLU A 17 -11.99 2.66 21.53
C GLU A 17 -12.08 4.05 22.16
N LYS A 18 -12.03 4.12 23.48
CA LYS A 18 -12.08 5.39 24.22
C LYS A 18 -10.92 6.32 23.84
N GLU A 19 -9.70 5.78 23.75
CA GLU A 19 -8.52 6.55 23.32
C GLU A 19 -8.59 6.95 21.85
N LEU A 20 -9.06 6.09 20.96
CA LEU A 20 -9.27 6.42 19.56
C LEU A 20 -10.30 7.54 19.37
N LYS A 21 -11.45 7.46 20.07
CA LYS A 21 -12.48 8.52 20.03
C LYS A 21 -11.94 9.86 20.53
N LYS A 22 -11.17 9.86 21.62
CA LYS A 22 -10.56 11.06 22.21
C LYS A 22 -9.56 11.75 21.25
N ASN A 23 -8.85 10.97 20.44
CA ASN A 23 -7.81 11.46 19.52
C ASN A 23 -8.26 11.53 18.07
N GLN A 24 -9.50 11.18 17.74
CA GLN A 24 -10.00 11.10 16.36
C GLN A 24 -9.84 12.41 15.58
N ASN A 25 -10.08 13.54 16.21
CA ASN A 25 -9.95 14.86 15.59
C ASN A 25 -8.50 15.29 15.36
N LYS A 26 -7.53 14.78 16.13
CA LYS A 26 -6.11 15.11 15.97
C LYS A 26 -5.50 14.45 14.74
N ILE A 27 -5.94 13.25 14.39
CA ILE A 27 -5.39 12.46 13.27
C ILE A 27 -5.89 12.99 11.93
N LEU A 28 -7.11 13.51 11.86
CA LEU A 28 -7.76 13.94 10.62
C LEU A 28 -7.79 15.47 10.42
N SER A 29 -7.23 16.25 11.35
CA SER A 29 -7.36 17.72 11.36
C SER A 29 -6.41 18.45 10.42
N THR A 30 -5.53 17.78 9.70
CA THR A 30 -4.66 18.44 8.72
C THR A 30 -5.48 18.92 7.52
N LYS A 31 -5.49 20.24 7.32
CA LYS A 31 -6.06 20.88 6.13
C LYS A 31 -5.25 20.46 4.90
N THR A 32 -5.62 19.33 4.32
CA THR A 32 -5.01 18.88 3.07
C THR A 32 -5.64 19.68 1.94
N LYS A 33 -4.85 20.54 1.30
CA LYS A 33 -5.27 21.21 0.06
C LYS A 33 -5.37 20.13 -1.03
N ILE A 34 -6.58 19.71 -1.37
CA ILE A 34 -6.85 18.81 -2.49
C ILE A 34 -6.55 19.60 -3.76
N LYS A 35 -5.40 19.39 -4.36
CA LYS A 35 -5.13 19.90 -5.70
C LYS A 35 -5.92 19.05 -6.69
N LYS A 36 -6.87 19.66 -7.41
CA LYS A 36 -7.50 19.03 -8.58
C LYS A 36 -6.40 18.73 -9.59
N THR A 37 -6.11 17.47 -9.82
CA THR A 37 -5.12 17.03 -10.79
C THR A 37 -5.83 16.80 -12.12
N ASN A 38 -5.16 17.11 -13.21
CA ASN A 38 -5.70 16.98 -14.57
C ASN A 38 -6.03 15.51 -14.86
N ASN A 39 -7.29 15.19 -15.20
CA ASN A 39 -7.76 13.80 -15.38
C ASN A 39 -6.97 13.02 -16.44
N ASN A 40 -6.45 13.69 -17.47
CA ASN A 40 -5.70 13.03 -18.55
C ASN A 40 -4.41 12.34 -18.07
N PHE A 41 -3.72 12.92 -17.07
CA PHE A 41 -2.52 12.35 -16.51
C PHE A 41 -2.74 10.95 -15.88
N TYR A 42 -3.92 10.73 -15.33
CA TYR A 42 -4.23 9.47 -14.66
C TYR A 42 -4.68 8.36 -15.61
N ASN A 43 -5.15 8.72 -16.83
CA ASN A 43 -5.49 7.72 -17.83
C ASN A 43 -4.28 6.88 -18.25
N ASP A 44 -3.08 7.49 -18.24
CA ASP A 44 -1.83 6.78 -18.57
C ASP A 44 -1.26 6.01 -17.37
N LEU A 45 -1.63 6.40 -16.15
CA LEU A 45 -1.04 5.83 -14.93
C LEU A 45 -1.29 4.32 -14.79
N PHE A 46 -2.53 3.87 -14.99
CA PHE A 46 -2.88 2.46 -14.83
C PHE A 46 -2.22 1.53 -15.86
N PRO A 47 -2.23 1.87 -17.17
CA PRO A 47 -1.49 1.11 -18.16
C PRO A 47 0.01 1.03 -17.88
N LEU A 48 0.63 2.14 -17.46
CA LEU A 48 2.06 2.19 -17.13
C LEU A 48 2.40 1.38 -15.87
N ILE A 49 1.57 1.43 -14.83
CA ILE A 49 1.73 0.57 -13.66
C ILE A 49 1.65 -0.90 -14.07
N ARG A 50 0.61 -1.29 -14.83
CA ARG A 50 0.43 -2.67 -15.29
C ARG A 50 1.61 -3.14 -16.13
N LYS A 51 2.08 -2.34 -17.08
CA LYS A 51 3.27 -2.61 -17.90
C LYS A 51 4.50 -2.90 -17.04
N ASN A 52 4.78 -2.05 -16.05
CA ASN A 52 5.98 -2.15 -15.22
C ASN A 52 5.91 -3.25 -14.14
N LEU A 53 4.71 -3.74 -13.82
CA LEU A 53 4.51 -4.89 -12.94
C LEU A 53 4.59 -6.23 -13.69
N SER A 54 4.28 -6.23 -15.00
CA SER A 54 4.22 -7.44 -15.81
C SER A 54 5.63 -7.93 -16.13
N ASP A 55 5.94 -9.15 -15.71
CA ASP A 55 7.16 -9.85 -16.05
C ASP A 55 6.86 -10.88 -17.15
N LYS A 56 7.83 -11.13 -18.03
CA LYS A 56 7.74 -12.16 -19.08
C LYS A 56 7.90 -13.54 -18.43
N ASN A 57 6.96 -14.42 -18.69
CA ASN A 57 6.97 -15.80 -18.23
C ASN A 57 7.86 -16.69 -19.15
N ASN A 58 8.17 -17.90 -18.71
CA ASN A 58 8.99 -18.85 -19.46
C ASN A 58 8.36 -19.28 -20.80
N ASP A 59 7.02 -19.26 -20.88
CA ASP A 59 6.25 -19.56 -22.10
C ASP A 59 6.13 -18.38 -23.07
N GLY A 60 6.80 -17.26 -22.78
CA GLY A 60 6.75 -16.04 -23.58
C GLY A 60 5.57 -15.12 -23.30
N SER A 61 4.57 -15.56 -22.52
CA SER A 61 3.47 -14.73 -22.08
C SER A 61 3.88 -13.72 -21.02
N TYR A 62 3.00 -12.75 -20.73
CA TYR A 62 3.24 -11.78 -19.66
C TYR A 62 2.29 -12.02 -18.50
N THR A 63 2.80 -11.81 -17.28
CA THR A 63 1.97 -11.82 -16.08
C THR A 63 0.88 -10.77 -16.18
N LYS A 64 -0.38 -11.19 -16.05
CA LYS A 64 -1.54 -10.28 -16.08
C LYS A 64 -1.85 -9.77 -14.68
N TRP A 65 -2.08 -8.46 -14.57
CA TRP A 65 -2.43 -7.81 -13.32
C TRP A 65 -3.79 -7.12 -13.41
N VAL A 66 -4.60 -7.32 -12.39
CA VAL A 66 -5.85 -6.61 -12.18
C VAL A 66 -5.57 -5.43 -11.27
N ILE A 67 -6.10 -4.27 -11.63
CA ILE A 67 -5.99 -3.03 -10.85
C ILE A 67 -7.37 -2.68 -10.32
N ASP A 68 -7.48 -2.49 -9.01
CA ASP A 68 -8.64 -1.93 -8.32
C ASP A 68 -8.28 -0.54 -7.80
N PHE A 69 -9.00 0.47 -8.23
CA PHE A 69 -8.77 1.86 -7.83
C PHE A 69 -9.86 2.35 -6.89
N ARG A 70 -9.44 2.93 -5.76
CA ARG A 70 -10.34 3.48 -4.76
C ARG A 70 -9.95 4.89 -4.37
N THR A 71 -10.95 5.77 -4.38
CA THR A 71 -10.80 7.14 -3.94
C THR A 71 -12.07 7.61 -3.24
N ASN A 72 -11.92 8.37 -2.19
CA ASN A 72 -12.96 9.12 -1.51
C ASN A 72 -12.28 10.20 -0.64
N GLU A 73 -13.08 11.05 -0.03
CA GLU A 73 -12.56 12.16 0.77
C GLU A 73 -11.66 11.71 1.94
N LYS A 74 -12.02 10.61 2.62
CA LYS A 74 -11.23 10.06 3.73
C LYS A 74 -9.88 9.53 3.24
N ILE A 75 -9.87 8.83 2.10
CA ILE A 75 -8.64 8.33 1.47
C ILE A 75 -7.74 9.49 1.09
N ILE A 76 -8.27 10.52 0.45
CA ILE A 76 -7.49 11.69 0.04
C ILE A 76 -6.91 12.43 1.25
N LYS A 77 -7.69 12.62 2.31
CA LYS A 77 -7.20 13.21 3.56
C LYS A 77 -6.06 12.39 4.17
N TYR A 78 -6.20 11.07 4.21
CA TYR A 78 -5.16 10.18 4.73
C TYR A 78 -3.87 10.24 3.89
N LEU A 79 -4.02 10.14 2.56
CA LEU A 79 -2.88 10.15 1.63
C LEU A 79 -2.18 11.52 1.53
N GLY A 80 -2.89 12.59 1.83
CA GLY A 80 -2.34 13.96 1.89
C GLY A 80 -1.67 14.30 3.21
N HIS A 81 -1.66 13.40 4.20
CA HIS A 81 -1.10 13.69 5.49
C HIS A 81 0.43 13.85 5.42
N PRO A 82 1.04 14.88 6.06
CA PRO A 82 2.49 15.09 6.05
C PRO A 82 3.30 13.87 6.50
N ASN A 83 2.79 13.14 7.49
CA ASN A 83 3.43 11.95 8.05
C ASN A 83 3.04 10.64 7.33
N LEU A 84 2.49 10.70 6.11
CA LEU A 84 2.08 9.50 5.34
C LEU A 84 3.18 8.45 5.27
N LYS A 85 4.43 8.89 5.07
CA LYS A 85 5.59 7.99 4.99
C LYS A 85 5.80 7.20 6.28
N ASP A 86 5.59 7.81 7.43
CA ASP A 86 5.76 7.16 8.74
C ASP A 86 4.58 6.25 9.06
N PHE A 87 3.36 6.68 8.75
CA PHE A 87 2.17 5.84 8.90
C PHE A 87 2.25 4.58 8.04
N SER A 88 2.67 4.70 6.79
CA SER A 88 2.80 3.58 5.88
C SER A 88 3.94 2.62 6.20
N ARG A 89 4.88 3.02 7.07
CA ARG A 89 5.92 2.14 7.60
C ARG A 89 5.47 1.33 8.82
N ARG A 90 4.41 1.76 9.49
CA ARG A 90 3.78 0.97 10.55
C ARG A 90 3.14 -0.22 9.88
N ARG A 91 3.64 -1.40 10.17
CA ARG A 91 3.18 -2.64 9.55
C ARG A 91 1.67 -2.85 9.75
N PRO A 92 1.01 -3.63 8.88
CA PRO A 92 -0.36 -4.05 9.12
C PRO A 92 -0.53 -4.74 10.47
N VAL A 93 -1.71 -4.59 11.06
CA VAL A 93 -2.02 -5.07 12.41
C VAL A 93 -2.02 -6.60 12.49
N THR A 94 -2.37 -7.29 11.41
CA THR A 94 -2.48 -8.74 11.38
C THR A 94 -1.51 -9.38 10.37
N PRO A 95 -1.05 -10.63 10.64
CA PRO A 95 -0.21 -11.39 9.71
C PRO A 95 -0.86 -11.56 8.32
N ASP A 96 -2.16 -11.80 8.25
CA ASP A 96 -2.88 -11.98 6.98
C ASP A 96 -2.75 -10.75 6.07
N HIS A 97 -2.84 -9.55 6.63
CA HIS A 97 -2.62 -8.34 5.85
C HIS A 97 -1.18 -8.24 5.34
N VAL A 98 -0.18 -8.67 6.13
CA VAL A 98 1.22 -8.69 5.67
C VAL A 98 1.41 -9.60 4.46
N ILE A 99 0.77 -10.78 4.47
CA ILE A 99 0.83 -11.74 3.37
C ILE A 99 0.19 -11.16 2.12
N ARG A 100 -1.02 -10.57 2.26
CA ARG A 100 -1.81 -10.05 1.14
C ARG A 100 -1.30 -8.72 0.60
N THR A 101 -1.01 -7.77 1.49
CA THR A 101 -0.69 -6.38 1.10
C THR A 101 0.79 -6.03 1.21
N LYS A 102 1.63 -6.97 1.63
CA LYS A 102 3.03 -6.77 2.02
C LYS A 102 3.16 -5.94 3.30
N SER A 103 4.39 -5.80 3.79
CA SER A 103 4.66 -5.07 5.04
C SER A 103 4.49 -3.55 4.92
N LYS A 104 4.43 -3.03 3.71
CA LYS A 104 4.25 -1.60 3.42
C LYS A 104 3.71 -1.40 2.01
N PRO A 105 2.95 -0.31 1.73
CA PRO A 105 2.58 0.08 0.38
C PRO A 105 3.75 0.70 -0.38
N LEU A 106 3.64 0.75 -1.71
CA LEU A 106 4.44 1.62 -2.55
C LEU A 106 3.81 3.01 -2.55
N ILE A 107 4.57 4.06 -2.27
CA ILE A 107 4.07 5.44 -2.35
C ILE A 107 4.62 6.07 -3.63
N LEU A 108 3.74 6.41 -4.57
CA LEU A 108 4.07 7.14 -5.79
C LEU A 108 3.75 8.62 -5.60
N LYS A 109 4.78 9.43 -5.38
CA LYS A 109 4.67 10.89 -5.34
C LYS A 109 4.79 11.45 -6.76
N LEU A 110 3.66 11.65 -7.43
CA LEU A 110 3.60 12.07 -8.83
C LEU A 110 3.67 13.60 -9.01
N GLN A 111 3.76 14.36 -7.92
CA GLN A 111 3.88 15.82 -7.97
C GLN A 111 5.18 16.20 -8.71
N ASN A 112 5.05 17.10 -9.68
CA ASN A 112 6.14 17.61 -10.52
C ASN A 112 6.77 16.58 -11.48
N ILE A 113 6.16 15.41 -11.67
CA ILE A 113 6.59 14.45 -12.70
C ILE A 113 5.92 14.85 -14.01
N LYS A 114 6.73 15.13 -15.02
CA LYS A 114 6.24 15.36 -16.39
C LYS A 114 5.79 14.02 -17.00
N ILE A 115 4.77 14.06 -17.87
CA ILE A 115 4.17 12.88 -18.48
C ILE A 115 5.18 12.02 -19.23
N GLU A 116 6.09 12.64 -19.94
CA GLU A 116 7.20 11.99 -20.68
C GLU A 116 8.15 11.18 -19.78
N ASN A 117 8.25 11.53 -18.51
CA ASN A 117 9.11 10.86 -17.53
C ASN A 117 8.34 9.87 -16.63
N LEU A 118 7.01 9.79 -16.78
CA LEU A 118 6.14 9.02 -15.90
C LEU A 118 6.50 7.52 -15.92
N ASP A 119 6.70 6.94 -17.09
CA ASP A 119 7.06 5.51 -17.23
C ASP A 119 8.41 5.20 -16.55
N LYS A 120 9.42 6.01 -16.79
CA LYS A 120 10.75 5.85 -16.16
C LYS A 120 10.66 5.97 -14.63
N PHE A 121 9.87 6.93 -14.15
CA PHE A 121 9.66 7.13 -12.72
C PHE A 121 8.97 5.92 -12.09
N ILE A 122 7.82 5.46 -12.63
CA ILE A 122 7.08 4.29 -12.12
C ILE A 122 7.99 3.06 -12.10
N LYS A 123 8.71 2.80 -13.20
CA LYS A 123 9.66 1.69 -13.30
C LYS A 123 10.70 1.74 -12.20
N SER A 124 11.31 2.90 -11.96
CA SER A 124 12.33 3.06 -10.92
C SER A 124 11.78 2.78 -9.52
N GLU A 125 10.58 3.27 -9.20
CA GLU A 125 9.97 3.08 -7.88
C GLU A 125 9.54 1.63 -7.64
N ILE A 126 9.03 0.93 -8.67
CA ILE A 126 8.72 -0.50 -8.59
C ILE A 126 10.00 -1.32 -8.37
N ILE A 127 11.09 -1.02 -9.09
CA ILE A 127 12.39 -1.69 -8.89
C ILE A 127 12.91 -1.47 -7.46
N LYS A 128 12.84 -0.25 -6.94
CA LYS A 128 13.24 0.06 -5.56
C LYS A 128 12.40 -0.72 -4.54
N PHE A 129 11.10 -0.84 -4.79
CA PHE A 129 10.20 -1.60 -3.94
C PHE A 129 10.56 -3.10 -3.95
N ARG A 130 10.72 -3.71 -5.13
CA ARG A 130 11.15 -5.10 -5.30
C ARG A 130 12.47 -5.39 -4.57
N LYS A 131 13.47 -4.51 -4.72
CA LYS A 131 14.76 -4.62 -4.01
C LYS A 131 14.58 -4.55 -2.48
N SER A 132 13.74 -3.64 -2.01
CA SER A 132 13.43 -3.49 -0.59
C SER A 132 12.73 -4.74 -0.01
N TYR A 133 11.81 -5.34 -0.78
CA TYR A 133 11.11 -6.56 -0.39
C TYR A 133 12.09 -7.76 -0.32
N LYS A 134 12.94 -7.94 -1.33
CA LYS A 134 13.98 -8.99 -1.33
C LYS A 134 14.92 -8.86 -0.13
N LYS A 135 15.37 -7.65 0.20
CA LYS A 135 16.17 -7.41 1.42
C LYS A 135 15.42 -7.80 2.69
N TYR A 136 14.13 -7.45 2.77
CA TYR A 136 13.28 -7.84 3.90
C TYR A 136 13.18 -9.36 4.03
N TYR A 137 12.91 -10.06 2.92
CA TYR A 137 12.83 -11.52 2.89
C TYR A 137 14.14 -12.16 3.32
N GLN A 138 15.27 -11.76 2.73
CA GLN A 138 16.59 -12.31 3.06
C GLN A 138 16.98 -12.10 4.52
N LYS A 139 16.63 -10.94 5.10
CA LYS A 139 16.88 -10.66 6.52
C LYS A 139 16.11 -11.59 7.45
N ASN A 140 14.89 -11.97 7.08
CA ASN A 140 13.97 -12.68 7.98
C ASN A 140 13.92 -14.19 7.72
N LYS A 141 14.29 -14.68 6.52
CA LYS A 141 14.23 -16.10 6.18
C LYS A 141 15.03 -17.02 7.12
N LYS A 142 16.07 -16.50 7.75
CA LYS A 142 16.90 -17.25 8.68
C LYS A 142 16.20 -17.65 9.99
N TYR A 143 15.07 -17.01 10.30
CA TYR A 143 14.30 -17.29 11.52
C TYR A 143 13.16 -18.27 11.30
N VAL A 144 12.91 -18.72 10.06
CA VAL A 144 11.78 -19.57 9.72
C VAL A 144 12.22 -20.65 8.73
N VAL A 145 11.88 -21.89 9.04
CA VAL A 145 12.18 -23.06 8.19
C VAL A 145 11.13 -23.15 7.07
N ASN A 146 11.57 -23.55 5.87
CA ASN A 146 10.70 -23.81 4.70
C ASN A 146 9.87 -22.60 4.23
N THR A 147 10.46 -21.40 4.18
CA THR A 147 9.80 -20.23 3.60
C THR A 147 10.01 -20.12 2.10
N ILE A 148 8.91 -19.83 1.40
CA ILE A 148 8.92 -19.50 -0.04
C ILE A 148 8.86 -17.97 -0.19
N GLU A 149 9.76 -17.42 -1.02
CA GLU A 149 9.69 -16.00 -1.37
C GLU A 149 8.46 -15.73 -2.22
N LEU A 150 7.59 -14.86 -1.71
CA LEU A 150 6.41 -14.44 -2.48
C LEU A 150 6.83 -13.46 -3.59
N ASP A 151 5.97 -13.30 -4.59
CA ASP A 151 6.11 -12.28 -5.63
C ASP A 151 6.52 -10.92 -5.03
N PRO A 152 7.62 -10.30 -5.49
CA PRO A 152 8.16 -9.07 -4.90
C PRO A 152 7.37 -7.80 -5.25
N ASN A 153 6.37 -7.88 -6.11
CA ASN A 153 5.59 -6.73 -6.56
C ASN A 153 4.76 -6.08 -5.43
N PRO A 154 4.56 -4.76 -5.45
CA PRO A 154 3.65 -4.10 -4.54
C PRO A 154 2.22 -4.61 -4.76
N ARG A 155 1.46 -4.78 -3.67
CA ARG A 155 0.02 -5.12 -3.70
C ARG A 155 -0.85 -3.90 -3.44
N LEU A 156 -0.30 -2.90 -2.77
CA LEU A 156 -0.93 -1.60 -2.56
C LEU A 156 -0.01 -0.49 -3.03
N ILE A 157 -0.57 0.44 -3.80
CA ILE A 157 0.10 1.66 -4.23
C ILE A 157 -0.71 2.85 -3.72
N PHE A 158 -0.06 3.72 -2.97
CA PHE A 158 -0.62 4.97 -2.48
C PHE A 158 -0.18 6.10 -3.40
N VAL A 159 -1.14 6.81 -3.97
CA VAL A 159 -0.89 7.98 -4.81
C VAL A 159 -1.47 9.20 -4.10
N PRO A 160 -0.65 10.03 -3.44
CA PRO A 160 -1.10 11.24 -2.76
C PRO A 160 -1.93 12.15 -3.68
N ASN A 161 -3.02 12.69 -3.15
CA ASN A 161 -4.02 13.51 -3.86
C ASN A 161 -4.82 12.79 -4.97
N PHE A 162 -4.68 11.47 -5.09
CA PHE A 162 -5.38 10.72 -6.12
C PHE A 162 -6.18 9.53 -5.55
N GLY A 163 -5.52 8.60 -4.87
CA GLY A 163 -6.21 7.45 -4.30
C GLY A 163 -5.30 6.27 -3.99
N ILE A 164 -5.92 5.14 -3.72
CA ILE A 164 -5.27 3.86 -3.44
C ILE A 164 -5.50 2.93 -4.63
N ILE A 165 -4.44 2.25 -5.04
CA ILE A 165 -4.47 1.26 -6.10
C ILE A 165 -4.15 -0.10 -5.48
N GLY A 166 -5.09 -1.03 -5.57
CA GLY A 166 -4.91 -2.44 -5.26
C GLY A 166 -4.43 -3.21 -6.48
N ILE A 167 -3.52 -4.15 -6.28
CA ILE A 167 -2.91 -4.96 -7.33
C ILE A 167 -3.11 -6.44 -6.99
N GLY A 168 -3.76 -7.16 -7.88
CA GLY A 168 -4.02 -8.60 -7.74
C GLY A 168 -3.87 -9.35 -9.06
N ARG A 169 -3.81 -10.67 -9.00
CA ARG A 169 -3.88 -11.53 -10.20
C ARG A 169 -5.30 -11.83 -10.62
N SER A 170 -6.24 -11.61 -9.72
CA SER A 170 -7.67 -11.75 -9.93
C SER A 170 -8.43 -10.69 -9.15
N LYS A 171 -9.74 -10.61 -9.38
CA LYS A 171 -10.65 -9.73 -8.65
C LYS A 171 -10.87 -10.16 -7.18
N LYS A 172 -10.51 -11.41 -6.85
CA LYS A 172 -10.66 -11.98 -5.49
C LYS A 172 -9.43 -11.73 -4.59
N GLU A 173 -8.27 -11.43 -5.18
CA GLU A 173 -7.08 -11.02 -4.44
C GLU A 173 -7.17 -9.56 -4.00
#